data_6262b486bc259dcfd4ad9efc5e365570
#
_entry.id   6262b486bc259dcfd4ad9efc5e365570
#
_cell.length_a   1.000
_cell.length_b   1.000
_cell.length_c   1.000
_cell.angle_alpha   90.00
_cell.angle_beta   90.00
_cell.angle_gamma   90.00
#
_symmetry.space_group_name_H-M   'P 1'
#
loop_
_entity.id
_entity.type
_entity.pdbx_description
1 polymer ?
#
loop_
_entity_poly.entity_id
_entity_poly.type
_entity_poly.pdbx_seq_one_letter_code
_entity_poly.pdbx_strand_id
1 'polypeptide(L)'
;MKKLIWASGLLLLLTVTACQNKHKQGSGNLEHKTLTDSSIVKIIPEYAQGFKITYTDQACLLDIQDPQNKESQSFHYALVPRGVEAENIPADYTVIETPIRSVICMTSLQLSNFIKLEELDAVVGITSTRHLFNKKINDRLKDGSIHKIGIEGNFDNEVIMSVNPDLILISPFKRGGYDALKEVGIPLMPHLGYKEMTPLGQAEWIKFVGLLLGKEEKANEQFAAIKKRYNELKELTGRVTKRPVVFSGELRGGNWYAVGGRSFLAQLFKAVSYTHLRAHETSLHL
;
A
#
# COMPACT_ATOMS: atom_id res chain seq x y z
N MET A 1 10.33 -22.04 -100.79
CA MET A 1 10.79 -20.69 -101.09
C MET A 1 10.82 -19.82 -99.82
N LYS A 2 12.02 -19.53 -99.38
CA LYS A 2 12.53 -18.20 -98.99
C LYS A 2 11.56 -17.40 -98.08
N LYS A 3 11.89 -16.99 -96.83
CA LYS A 3 13.01 -16.09 -96.53
C LYS A 3 13.31 -16.11 -95.01
N LEU A 4 14.53 -16.14 -94.72
CA LEU A 4 15.25 -15.77 -93.49
C LEU A 4 14.99 -14.32 -93.12
N ILE A 5 14.61 -13.99 -91.90
CA ILE A 5 14.82 -12.65 -91.34
C ILE A 5 15.32 -12.81 -89.92
N TRP A 6 16.49 -12.29 -89.73
CA TRP A 6 17.16 -12.00 -88.48
C TRP A 6 16.38 -10.96 -87.69
N ALA A 7 16.24 -11.13 -86.39
CA ALA A 7 15.98 -10.03 -85.48
C ALA A 7 16.72 -10.24 -84.18
N SER A 8 17.57 -9.33 -83.92
CA SER A 8 18.52 -9.17 -82.83
C SER A 8 17.89 -9.32 -81.46
N GLY A 9 18.49 -10.20 -80.65
CA GLY A 9 18.16 -10.26 -79.27
C GLY A 9 18.69 -9.04 -78.49
N LEU A 10 17.81 -8.28 -77.94
CA LEU A 10 18.15 -7.29 -76.91
C LEU A 10 18.01 -7.94 -75.56
N LEU A 11 19.13 -8.35 -74.98
CA LEU A 11 19.23 -8.88 -73.67
C LEU A 11 19.04 -7.76 -72.59
N LEU A 12 17.85 -7.57 -72.09
CA LEU A 12 17.58 -6.57 -71.09
C LEU A 12 17.98 -7.20 -69.70
N LEU A 13 19.14 -6.81 -69.23
CA LEU A 13 19.59 -7.14 -67.86
C LEU A 13 18.76 -6.33 -66.87
N LEU A 14 17.73 -6.92 -66.29
CA LEU A 14 17.02 -6.40 -65.11
C LEU A 14 17.88 -6.66 -63.88
N THR A 15 18.64 -5.66 -63.47
CA THR A 15 19.27 -5.62 -62.17
C THR A 15 18.19 -5.39 -61.13
N VAL A 16 17.74 -6.49 -60.48
CA VAL A 16 16.90 -6.42 -59.27
C VAL A 16 17.80 -5.95 -58.12
N THR A 17 17.79 -4.66 -57.85
CA THR A 17 18.30 -4.13 -56.58
C THR A 17 17.36 -4.56 -55.49
N ALA A 18 17.66 -5.69 -54.86
CA ALA A 18 17.02 -6.08 -53.61
C ALA A 18 17.47 -5.07 -52.53
N CYS A 19 16.60 -4.14 -52.22
CA CYS A 19 16.69 -3.39 -50.95
C CYS A 19 16.57 -4.39 -49.81
N GLN A 20 17.70 -4.84 -49.29
CA GLN A 20 17.75 -5.46 -47.96
C GLN A 20 17.40 -4.38 -46.97
N ASN A 21 16.11 -4.31 -46.61
CA ASN A 21 15.67 -3.71 -45.38
C ASN A 21 16.31 -4.53 -44.25
N LYS A 22 17.48 -4.08 -43.77
CA LYS A 22 17.97 -4.48 -42.47
C LYS A 22 16.93 -4.03 -41.46
N HIS A 23 16.01 -4.92 -41.11
CA HIS A 23 15.35 -4.84 -39.82
C HIS A 23 16.48 -4.81 -38.79
N LYS A 24 16.80 -3.62 -38.32
CA LYS A 24 17.42 -3.45 -37.03
C LYS A 24 16.40 -4.03 -36.06
N GLN A 25 16.55 -5.31 -35.74
CA GLN A 25 16.13 -5.81 -34.40
C GLN A 25 16.84 -4.88 -33.43
N GLY A 26 16.13 -3.88 -32.99
CA GLY A 26 16.45 -3.18 -31.75
C GLY A 26 16.30 -4.23 -30.68
N SER A 27 17.38 -4.95 -30.40
CA SER A 27 17.60 -5.50 -29.08
C SER A 27 17.63 -4.29 -28.15
N GLY A 28 16.44 -3.87 -27.73
CA GLY A 28 16.30 -3.04 -26.56
C GLY A 28 16.88 -3.89 -25.43
N ASN A 29 18.15 -3.68 -25.11
CA ASN A 29 18.62 -3.94 -23.78
C ASN A 29 17.65 -3.17 -22.87
N LEU A 30 16.67 -3.87 -22.33
CA LEU A 30 16.02 -3.48 -21.09
C LEU A 30 17.18 -3.49 -20.10
N GLU A 31 17.83 -2.33 -19.92
CA GLU A 31 18.69 -2.12 -18.78
C GLU A 31 17.85 -2.48 -17.57
N HIS A 32 18.12 -3.63 -16.99
CA HIS A 32 17.52 -4.05 -15.73
C HIS A 32 18.04 -3.08 -14.69
N LYS A 33 17.31 -1.97 -14.49
CA LYS A 33 17.57 -1.06 -13.39
C LYS A 33 17.42 -1.85 -12.11
N THR A 34 18.54 -2.07 -11.43
CA THR A 34 18.50 -2.71 -10.11
C THR A 34 17.79 -1.80 -9.13
N LEU A 35 17.04 -2.34 -8.19
CA LEU A 35 16.31 -1.56 -7.18
C LEU A 35 17.24 -0.79 -6.23
N THR A 36 18.55 -1.08 -6.28
CA THR A 36 19.58 -0.34 -5.55
C THR A 36 20.05 0.91 -6.29
N ASP A 37 19.67 1.10 -7.57
CA ASP A 37 20.02 2.28 -8.36
C ASP A 37 19.57 3.56 -7.65
N SER A 38 20.44 4.56 -7.61
CA SER A 38 20.16 5.88 -7.03
C SER A 38 19.09 6.68 -7.80
N SER A 39 18.78 6.28 -9.02
CA SER A 39 17.73 6.91 -9.83
C SER A 39 16.30 6.47 -9.46
N ILE A 40 16.17 5.40 -8.65
CA ILE A 40 14.87 4.90 -8.21
C ILE A 40 14.43 5.66 -6.96
N VAL A 41 13.20 6.18 -6.97
CA VAL A 41 12.58 6.80 -5.79
C VAL A 41 12.36 5.74 -4.73
N LYS A 42 12.95 5.95 -3.56
CA LYS A 42 12.87 5.00 -2.43
C LYS A 42 11.91 5.51 -1.36
N ILE A 43 11.24 4.57 -0.71
CA ILE A 43 10.50 4.79 0.52
C ILE A 43 11.44 4.60 1.71
N ILE A 44 11.53 5.62 2.55
CA ILE A 44 12.27 5.56 3.82
C ILE A 44 11.31 5.99 4.92
N PRO A 45 10.87 5.07 5.81
CA PRO A 45 10.03 5.42 6.95
C PRO A 45 10.80 6.31 7.94
N GLU A 46 10.17 7.41 8.39
CA GLU A 46 10.74 8.36 9.35
C GLU A 46 10.05 8.27 10.72
N TYR A 47 8.74 7.99 10.74
CA TYR A 47 7.87 8.02 11.91
C TYR A 47 7.18 6.68 12.16
N ALA A 48 6.84 5.96 11.11
CA ALA A 48 6.23 4.64 11.21
C ALA A 48 7.23 3.64 11.78
N GLN A 49 6.79 2.88 12.75
CA GLN A 49 7.59 1.85 13.43
C GLN A 49 7.09 0.43 13.12
N GLY A 50 5.94 0.31 12.49
CA GLY A 50 5.31 -0.97 12.19
C GLY A 50 5.81 -1.62 10.92
N PHE A 51 6.66 -0.97 10.11
CA PHE A 51 7.28 -1.59 8.95
C PHE A 51 8.69 -1.07 8.68
N LYS A 52 9.51 -1.92 8.11
CA LYS A 52 10.88 -1.65 7.68
C LYS A 52 11.08 -2.10 6.23
N ILE A 53 11.87 -1.36 5.49
CA ILE A 53 12.14 -1.62 4.08
C ILE A 53 13.65 -1.78 3.88
N THR A 54 14.05 -2.84 3.17
CA THR A 54 15.43 -3.06 2.74
C THR A 54 15.44 -3.32 1.24
N TYR A 55 16.10 -2.46 0.48
CA TYR A 55 16.24 -2.61 -0.96
C TYR A 55 17.41 -3.52 -1.29
N THR A 56 17.18 -4.52 -2.13
CA THR A 56 18.20 -5.36 -2.77
C THR A 56 18.20 -5.07 -4.27
N ASP A 57 19.07 -5.74 -5.03
CA ASP A 57 19.15 -5.51 -6.48
C ASP A 57 17.88 -5.96 -7.22
N GLN A 58 17.18 -6.97 -6.72
CA GLN A 58 16.06 -7.60 -7.41
C GLN A 58 14.73 -7.51 -6.66
N ALA A 59 14.75 -7.19 -5.37
CA ALA A 59 13.57 -7.17 -4.54
C ALA A 59 13.63 -6.05 -3.49
N CYS A 60 12.45 -5.64 -3.06
CA CYS A 60 12.29 -4.80 -1.88
C CYS A 60 11.79 -5.68 -0.73
N LEU A 61 12.64 -5.92 0.28
CA LEU A 61 12.27 -6.68 1.46
C LEU A 61 11.49 -5.80 2.43
N LEU A 62 10.30 -6.24 2.78
CA LEU A 62 9.37 -5.54 3.65
C LEU A 62 9.10 -6.37 4.89
N ASP A 63 9.57 -5.89 6.03
CA ASP A 63 9.33 -6.48 7.35
C ASP A 63 8.22 -5.70 8.06
N ILE A 64 7.21 -6.40 8.55
CA ILE A 64 6.08 -5.82 9.27
C ILE A 64 6.06 -6.37 10.67
N GLN A 65 6.03 -5.49 11.66
CA GLN A 65 5.99 -5.86 13.08
C GLN A 65 5.03 -4.94 13.84
N ASP A 66 4.44 -5.46 14.92
CA ASP A 66 3.59 -4.68 15.81
C ASP A 66 4.40 -3.58 16.52
N PRO A 67 4.16 -2.28 16.24
CA PRO A 67 4.91 -1.20 16.87
C PRO A 67 4.69 -1.09 18.38
N GLN A 68 3.62 -1.71 18.90
CA GLN A 68 3.31 -1.72 20.33
C GLN A 68 3.84 -2.96 21.05
N ASN A 69 4.17 -4.03 20.31
CA ASN A 69 4.70 -5.27 20.87
C ASN A 69 5.80 -5.85 19.97
N LYS A 70 7.03 -5.49 20.25
CA LYS A 70 8.20 -5.93 19.46
C LYS A 70 8.54 -7.43 19.62
N GLU A 71 7.95 -8.11 20.61
CA GLU A 71 8.09 -9.56 20.82
C GLU A 71 7.04 -10.35 20.02
N SER A 72 6.08 -9.66 19.39
CA SER A 72 5.09 -10.31 18.52
C SER A 72 5.72 -10.85 17.25
N GLN A 73 5.00 -11.77 16.60
CA GLN A 73 5.38 -12.32 15.31
C GLN A 73 5.64 -11.19 14.29
N SER A 74 6.76 -11.28 13.59
CA SER A 74 7.06 -10.47 12.41
C SER A 74 6.53 -11.16 11.16
N PHE A 75 6.22 -10.35 10.14
CA PHE A 75 5.78 -10.82 8.84
C PHE A 75 6.76 -10.32 7.78
N HIS A 76 7.17 -11.21 6.88
CA HIS A 76 8.23 -10.95 5.92
C HIS A 76 7.72 -11.10 4.50
N TYR A 77 7.90 -10.05 3.67
CA TYR A 77 7.48 -10.05 2.27
C TYR A 77 8.61 -9.56 1.38
N ALA A 78 8.80 -10.25 0.25
CA ALA A 78 9.68 -9.81 -0.80
C ALA A 78 8.84 -9.23 -1.94
N LEU A 79 8.91 -7.94 -2.13
CA LEU A 79 8.23 -7.25 -3.22
C LEU A 79 9.13 -7.30 -4.44
N VAL A 80 8.71 -8.05 -5.46
CA VAL A 80 9.49 -8.32 -6.67
C VAL A 80 8.81 -7.64 -7.86
N PRO A 81 9.54 -6.93 -8.72
CA PRO A 81 8.95 -6.36 -9.92
C PRO A 81 8.30 -7.45 -10.77
N ARG A 82 7.11 -7.17 -11.28
CA ARG A 82 6.31 -8.12 -12.05
C ARG A 82 7.06 -8.61 -13.27
N GLY A 83 7.12 -9.94 -13.45
CA GLY A 83 7.83 -10.57 -14.55
C GLY A 83 9.35 -10.72 -14.34
N VAL A 84 9.84 -10.40 -13.14
CA VAL A 84 11.25 -10.64 -12.75
C VAL A 84 11.30 -11.89 -11.87
N GLU A 85 12.15 -12.84 -12.24
CA GLU A 85 12.53 -13.95 -11.35
C GLU A 85 13.58 -13.42 -10.39
N ALA A 86 13.20 -13.22 -9.13
CA ALA A 86 14.15 -12.78 -8.12
C ALA A 86 14.86 -14.00 -7.51
N GLU A 87 16.17 -13.97 -7.58
CA GLU A 87 17.04 -14.94 -6.94
C GLU A 87 17.39 -14.47 -5.51
N ASN A 88 17.78 -15.41 -4.65
CA ASN A 88 18.26 -15.12 -3.30
C ASN A 88 17.23 -14.43 -2.36
N ILE A 89 15.95 -14.70 -2.54
CA ILE A 89 14.93 -14.33 -1.58
C ILE A 89 15.06 -15.24 -0.35
N PRO A 90 15.13 -14.70 0.89
CA PRO A 90 15.15 -15.55 2.08
C PRO A 90 13.89 -16.42 2.16
N ALA A 91 14.05 -17.67 2.62
CA ALA A 91 12.98 -18.68 2.56
C ALA A 91 11.74 -18.36 3.42
N ASP A 92 11.89 -17.47 4.40
CA ASP A 92 10.82 -17.01 5.28
C ASP A 92 10.04 -15.80 4.73
N TYR A 93 10.40 -15.31 3.53
CA TYR A 93 9.72 -14.21 2.87
C TYR A 93 8.64 -14.71 1.90
N THR A 94 7.45 -14.16 2.04
CA THR A 94 6.37 -14.34 1.04
C THR A 94 6.60 -13.42 -0.14
N VAL A 95 6.72 -13.98 -1.34
CA VAL A 95 6.92 -13.18 -2.57
C VAL A 95 5.61 -12.55 -3.00
N ILE A 96 5.65 -11.25 -3.27
CA ILE A 96 4.54 -10.46 -3.82
C ILE A 96 5.03 -9.76 -5.07
N GLU A 97 4.39 -9.99 -6.20
CA GLU A 97 4.68 -9.24 -7.42
C GLU A 97 4.12 -7.81 -7.33
N THR A 98 4.96 -6.82 -7.63
CA THR A 98 4.59 -5.40 -7.64
C THR A 98 4.87 -4.75 -9.00
N PRO A 99 4.11 -3.71 -9.38
CA PRO A 99 2.94 -3.15 -8.69
C PRO A 99 1.78 -4.15 -8.57
N ILE A 100 1.10 -4.17 -7.41
CA ILE A 100 -0.15 -4.91 -7.29
C ILE A 100 -1.23 -4.25 -8.15
N ARG A 101 -2.11 -5.06 -8.74
CA ARG A 101 -3.21 -4.60 -9.61
C ARG A 101 -4.55 -4.66 -8.92
N SER A 102 -4.68 -5.55 -7.95
CA SER A 102 -5.94 -5.81 -7.26
C SER A 102 -5.70 -6.13 -5.79
N VAL A 103 -6.50 -5.52 -4.92
CA VAL A 103 -6.37 -5.67 -3.47
C VAL A 103 -7.73 -5.66 -2.79
N ILE A 104 -7.86 -6.45 -1.74
CA ILE A 104 -8.97 -6.38 -0.80
C ILE A 104 -8.54 -5.60 0.44
N CYS A 105 -9.35 -4.62 0.84
CA CYS A 105 -9.16 -3.82 2.04
C CYS A 105 -10.17 -4.22 3.12
N MET A 106 -9.67 -4.62 4.30
CA MET A 106 -10.51 -5.05 5.42
C MET A 106 -11.02 -3.90 6.29
N THR A 107 -10.41 -2.72 6.19
CA THR A 107 -10.76 -1.57 7.03
C THR A 107 -10.78 -0.26 6.25
N SER A 108 -11.55 0.71 6.77
CA SER A 108 -11.58 2.07 6.20
C SER A 108 -10.24 2.80 6.30
N LEU A 109 -9.40 2.46 7.28
CA LEU A 109 -8.06 3.04 7.39
C LEU A 109 -7.17 2.61 6.21
N GLN A 110 -7.18 1.32 5.87
CA GLN A 110 -6.47 0.82 4.68
C GLN A 110 -6.97 1.52 3.42
N LEU A 111 -8.30 1.55 3.25
CA LEU A 111 -8.96 2.15 2.10
C LEU A 111 -8.64 3.64 1.93
N SER A 112 -8.44 4.38 3.04
CA SER A 112 -8.12 5.81 3.01
C SER A 112 -6.81 6.13 2.28
N ASN A 113 -5.83 5.23 2.34
CA ASN A 113 -4.56 5.39 1.64
C ASN A 113 -4.74 5.29 0.11
N PHE A 114 -5.56 4.34 -0.37
CA PHE A 114 -5.89 4.22 -1.80
C PHE A 114 -6.67 5.44 -2.31
N ILE A 115 -7.60 5.96 -1.50
CA ILE A 115 -8.31 7.21 -1.83
C ILE A 115 -7.33 8.37 -1.97
N LYS A 116 -6.40 8.49 -1.02
CA LYS A 116 -5.44 9.60 -0.97
C LYS A 116 -4.42 9.54 -2.10
N LEU A 117 -4.05 8.33 -2.51
CA LEU A 117 -3.19 8.10 -3.67
C LEU A 117 -3.95 8.14 -4.99
N GLU A 118 -5.29 8.26 -4.99
CA GLU A 118 -6.17 8.21 -6.18
C GLU A 118 -6.06 6.89 -6.95
N GLU A 119 -5.79 5.80 -6.22
CA GLU A 119 -5.59 4.44 -6.76
C GLU A 119 -6.72 3.49 -6.33
N LEU A 120 -7.97 4.00 -6.28
CA LEU A 120 -9.14 3.19 -5.95
C LEU A 120 -9.41 2.07 -6.96
N ASP A 121 -8.86 2.17 -8.16
CA ASP A 121 -9.02 1.15 -9.21
C ASP A 121 -8.36 -0.17 -8.82
N ALA A 122 -7.35 -0.14 -7.98
CA ALA A 122 -6.73 -1.34 -7.44
C ALA A 122 -7.61 -2.03 -6.37
N VAL A 123 -8.58 -1.35 -5.78
CA VAL A 123 -9.43 -1.93 -4.74
C VAL A 123 -10.58 -2.68 -5.37
N VAL A 124 -10.59 -4.00 -5.25
CA VAL A 124 -11.62 -4.90 -5.82
C VAL A 124 -12.58 -5.46 -4.77
N GLY A 125 -12.23 -5.36 -3.48
CA GLY A 125 -13.08 -5.85 -2.40
C GLY A 125 -12.91 -5.10 -1.09
N ILE A 126 -13.99 -5.01 -0.34
CA ILE A 126 -14.02 -4.43 1.01
C ILE A 126 -14.94 -5.25 1.92
N THR A 127 -14.69 -5.19 3.24
CA THR A 127 -15.56 -5.83 4.22
C THR A 127 -16.83 -5.00 4.46
N SER A 128 -16.92 -4.34 5.59
CA SER A 128 -18.11 -3.59 5.99
C SER A 128 -18.24 -2.27 5.25
N THR A 129 -19.46 -1.99 4.79
CA THR A 129 -19.85 -0.69 4.22
C THR A 129 -20.59 0.20 5.24
N ARG A 130 -20.76 -0.28 6.47
CA ARG A 130 -21.39 0.49 7.54
C ARG A 130 -20.51 1.71 7.84
N HIS A 131 -21.10 2.89 7.84
CA HIS A 131 -20.42 4.18 8.02
C HIS A 131 -19.44 4.56 6.89
N LEU A 132 -19.60 4.00 5.70
CA LEU A 132 -18.84 4.38 4.53
C LEU A 132 -19.59 5.44 3.73
N PHE A 133 -19.15 6.70 3.85
CA PHE A 133 -19.82 7.86 3.25
C PHE A 133 -19.13 8.38 1.98
N ASN A 134 -18.03 7.75 1.55
CA ASN A 134 -17.32 8.16 0.34
C ASN A 134 -18.14 7.83 -0.91
N LYS A 135 -18.49 8.88 -1.69
CA LYS A 135 -19.33 8.72 -2.89
C LYS A 135 -18.71 7.82 -3.93
N LYS A 136 -17.41 7.99 -4.24
CA LYS A 136 -16.72 7.20 -5.27
C LYS A 136 -16.77 5.70 -4.96
N ILE A 137 -16.56 5.32 -3.68
CA ILE A 137 -16.60 3.91 -3.27
C ILE A 137 -18.04 3.38 -3.35
N ASN A 138 -19.03 4.18 -2.91
CA ASN A 138 -20.42 3.77 -2.96
C ASN A 138 -20.90 3.59 -4.41
N ASP A 139 -20.44 4.42 -5.34
CA ASP A 139 -20.76 4.27 -6.75
C ASP A 139 -20.13 2.98 -7.31
N ARG A 140 -18.87 2.68 -6.96
CA ARG A 140 -18.17 1.45 -7.37
C ARG A 140 -18.72 0.17 -6.73
N LEU A 141 -19.34 0.27 -5.57
CA LEU A 141 -20.10 -0.84 -4.98
C LEU A 141 -21.40 -1.12 -5.72
N LYS A 142 -22.03 -0.08 -6.30
CA LYS A 142 -23.27 -0.21 -7.06
C LYS A 142 -23.05 -0.76 -8.46
N ASP A 143 -21.95 -0.35 -9.11
CA ASP A 143 -21.59 -0.81 -10.46
C ASP A 143 -20.84 -2.14 -10.46
N GLY A 144 -20.53 -2.69 -9.29
CA GLY A 144 -19.85 -3.97 -9.13
C GLY A 144 -18.33 -3.93 -9.31
N SER A 145 -17.71 -2.76 -9.43
CA SER A 145 -16.26 -2.62 -9.52
C SER A 145 -15.56 -2.91 -8.18
N ILE A 146 -16.29 -2.79 -7.07
CA ILE A 146 -15.84 -3.20 -5.73
C ILE A 146 -16.88 -4.16 -5.16
N HIS A 147 -16.42 -5.28 -4.63
CA HIS A 147 -17.27 -6.31 -4.06
C HIS A 147 -17.29 -6.26 -2.53
N LYS A 148 -18.43 -6.62 -1.94
CA LYS A 148 -18.53 -6.86 -0.50
C LYS A 148 -18.10 -8.29 -0.23
N ILE A 149 -17.04 -8.46 0.56
CA ILE A 149 -16.46 -9.77 0.85
C ILE A 149 -16.90 -10.33 2.21
N GLY A 150 -18.06 -9.92 2.71
CA GLY A 150 -18.55 -10.33 4.02
C GLY A 150 -18.07 -9.43 5.16
N ILE A 151 -18.05 -9.98 6.36
CA ILE A 151 -17.61 -9.31 7.59
C ILE A 151 -16.55 -10.15 8.29
N GLU A 152 -15.80 -9.53 9.20
CA GLU A 152 -14.80 -10.24 10.00
C GLU A 152 -15.42 -11.44 10.74
N GLY A 153 -14.79 -12.62 10.58
CA GLY A 153 -15.29 -13.89 11.12
C GLY A 153 -16.32 -14.61 10.24
N ASN A 154 -16.81 -13.97 9.17
CA ASN A 154 -17.71 -14.57 8.19
C ASN A 154 -17.45 -13.97 6.80
N PHE A 155 -16.30 -14.31 6.23
CA PHE A 155 -15.92 -13.87 4.90
C PHE A 155 -16.60 -14.71 3.82
N ASP A 156 -16.89 -14.08 2.71
CA ASP A 156 -17.42 -14.75 1.51
C ASP A 156 -16.23 -15.19 0.63
N ASN A 157 -15.75 -16.41 0.88
CA ASN A 157 -14.60 -16.97 0.18
C ASN A 157 -14.89 -17.17 -1.32
N GLU A 158 -16.14 -17.40 -1.71
CA GLU A 158 -16.52 -17.54 -3.13
C GLU A 158 -16.33 -16.20 -3.85
N VAL A 159 -16.81 -15.11 -3.26
CA VAL A 159 -16.59 -13.76 -3.80
C VAL A 159 -15.10 -13.43 -3.81
N ILE A 160 -14.35 -13.71 -2.74
CA ILE A 160 -12.91 -13.45 -2.69
C ILE A 160 -12.17 -14.18 -3.79
N MET A 161 -12.45 -15.46 -4.00
CA MET A 161 -11.87 -16.25 -5.08
C MET A 161 -12.28 -15.75 -6.47
N SER A 162 -13.52 -15.31 -6.64
CA SER A 162 -14.00 -14.80 -7.91
C SER A 162 -13.34 -13.50 -8.35
N VAL A 163 -13.04 -12.59 -7.41
CA VAL A 163 -12.33 -11.34 -7.71
C VAL A 163 -10.82 -11.51 -7.80
N ASN A 164 -10.31 -12.65 -7.31
CA ASN A 164 -8.90 -13.08 -7.42
C ASN A 164 -7.89 -11.94 -7.21
N PRO A 165 -7.82 -11.33 -6.01
CA PRO A 165 -6.93 -10.22 -5.75
C PRO A 165 -5.46 -10.68 -5.68
N ASP A 166 -4.53 -9.81 -6.05
CA ASP A 166 -3.09 -10.05 -5.84
C ASP A 166 -2.75 -10.13 -4.34
N LEU A 167 -3.54 -9.45 -3.49
CA LEU A 167 -3.24 -9.28 -2.08
C LEU A 167 -4.51 -8.99 -1.26
N ILE A 168 -4.54 -9.48 -0.02
CA ILE A 168 -5.54 -9.08 0.98
C ILE A 168 -4.83 -8.35 2.13
N LEU A 169 -5.14 -7.08 2.34
CA LEU A 169 -4.68 -6.32 3.49
C LEU A 169 -5.53 -6.67 4.71
N ILE A 170 -4.92 -7.26 5.72
CA ILE A 170 -5.59 -7.65 6.96
C ILE A 170 -5.24 -6.72 8.11
N SER A 171 -6.07 -6.73 9.15
CA SER A 171 -5.83 -6.06 10.42
C SER A 171 -5.96 -7.07 11.54
N PRO A 172 -4.88 -7.73 11.95
CA PRO A 172 -4.92 -8.84 12.90
C PRO A 172 -5.19 -8.34 14.33
N PHE A 173 -6.38 -7.79 14.54
CA PHE A 173 -6.78 -7.29 15.85
C PHE A 173 -7.46 -8.30 16.73
N LYS A 174 -8.21 -9.18 16.09
CA LYS A 174 -9.18 -10.00 16.77
C LYS A 174 -8.79 -11.45 16.74
N ARG A 175 -9.27 -12.17 17.73
CA ARG A 175 -9.08 -13.59 17.85
C ARG A 175 -9.84 -14.31 16.72
N GLY A 176 -9.12 -14.92 15.82
CA GLY A 176 -9.67 -15.77 14.75
C GLY A 176 -10.25 -15.01 13.57
N GLY A 177 -10.64 -15.74 12.54
CA GLY A 177 -11.32 -15.22 11.36
C GLY A 177 -10.47 -15.15 10.10
N TYR A 178 -9.14 -15.12 10.22
CA TYR A 178 -8.27 -15.12 9.04
C TYR A 178 -7.81 -16.52 8.62
N ASP A 179 -8.03 -17.55 9.44
CA ASP A 179 -7.61 -18.91 9.10
C ASP A 179 -8.34 -19.43 7.86
N ALA A 180 -9.64 -19.15 7.74
CA ALA A 180 -10.40 -19.46 6.54
C ALA A 180 -9.88 -18.74 5.28
N LEU A 181 -9.28 -17.55 5.42
CA LEU A 181 -8.68 -16.84 4.30
C LEU A 181 -7.32 -17.42 3.88
N LYS A 182 -6.58 -18.03 4.79
CA LYS A 182 -5.32 -18.71 4.45
C LYS A 182 -5.54 -19.87 3.47
N GLU A 183 -6.68 -20.54 3.57
CA GLU A 183 -7.07 -21.66 2.70
C GLU A 183 -7.38 -21.21 1.27
N VAL A 184 -7.71 -19.93 1.06
CA VAL A 184 -8.00 -19.37 -0.28
C VAL A 184 -6.73 -19.25 -1.15
N GLY A 185 -5.53 -19.32 -0.55
CA GLY A 185 -4.26 -19.27 -1.27
C GLY A 185 -3.82 -17.88 -1.74
N ILE A 186 -4.56 -16.84 -1.38
CA ILE A 186 -4.20 -15.45 -1.69
C ILE A 186 -3.32 -14.90 -0.56
N PRO A 187 -2.22 -14.20 -0.86
CA PRO A 187 -1.36 -13.61 0.15
C PRO A 187 -2.10 -12.67 1.10
N LEU A 188 -1.90 -12.86 2.41
CA LEU A 188 -2.44 -11.99 3.44
C LEU A 188 -1.31 -11.10 3.96
N MET A 189 -1.50 -9.79 3.98
CA MET A 189 -0.50 -8.84 4.48
C MET A 189 -1.08 -7.94 5.57
N PRO A 190 -0.49 -7.94 6.77
CA PRO A 190 -0.92 -7.05 7.85
C PRO A 190 -0.66 -5.59 7.51
N HIS A 191 -1.69 -4.75 7.72
CA HIS A 191 -1.55 -3.30 7.71
C HIS A 191 -1.76 -2.79 9.13
N LEU A 192 -0.66 -2.48 9.84
CA LEU A 192 -0.65 -2.17 11.27
C LEU A 192 -0.67 -0.66 11.57
N GLY A 193 -1.00 0.17 10.60
CA GLY A 193 -1.03 1.63 10.76
C GLY A 193 -1.87 2.12 11.94
N TYR A 194 -2.92 1.39 12.30
CA TYR A 194 -3.76 1.69 13.46
C TYR A 194 -3.07 1.47 14.81
N LYS A 195 -1.98 0.72 14.83
CA LYS A 195 -1.16 0.48 16.03
C LYS A 195 -0.05 1.51 16.22
N GLU A 196 0.18 2.38 15.25
CA GLU A 196 1.16 3.45 15.41
C GLU A 196 0.78 4.38 16.58
N MET A 197 1.79 4.74 17.35
CA MET A 197 1.58 5.55 18.56
C MET A 197 1.51 7.04 18.27
N THR A 198 1.85 7.47 17.06
CA THR A 198 1.89 8.88 16.67
C THR A 198 1.06 9.16 15.43
N PRO A 199 0.46 10.37 15.31
CA PRO A 199 -0.28 10.75 14.11
C PRO A 199 0.54 10.69 12.82
N LEU A 200 1.81 11.10 12.85
CA LEU A 200 2.68 11.03 11.69
C LEU A 200 3.08 9.57 11.37
N GLY A 201 3.33 8.73 12.38
CA GLY A 201 3.58 7.31 12.16
C GLY A 201 2.40 6.63 11.45
N GLN A 202 1.17 6.88 11.92
CA GLN A 202 -0.03 6.34 11.27
C GLN A 202 -0.20 6.88 9.84
N ALA A 203 0.00 8.17 9.63
CA ALA A 203 -0.13 8.79 8.31
C ALA A 203 0.93 8.29 7.32
N GLU A 204 2.10 7.88 7.80
CA GLU A 204 3.20 7.41 6.96
C GLU A 204 2.93 6.04 6.31
N TRP A 205 1.92 5.31 6.75
CA TRP A 205 1.48 4.07 6.09
C TRP A 205 0.94 4.30 4.67
N ILE A 206 0.74 5.55 4.26
CA ILE A 206 0.52 5.88 2.84
C ILE A 206 1.72 5.49 1.98
N LYS A 207 2.95 5.59 2.52
CA LYS A 207 4.18 5.16 1.84
C LYS A 207 4.22 3.64 1.65
N PHE A 208 3.74 2.88 2.64
CA PHE A 208 3.59 1.44 2.53
C PHE A 208 2.67 1.04 1.36
N VAL A 209 1.51 1.70 1.24
CA VAL A 209 0.58 1.45 0.13
C VAL A 209 1.18 1.93 -1.21
N GLY A 210 1.87 3.07 -1.21
CA GLY A 210 2.58 3.56 -2.39
C GLY A 210 3.61 2.57 -2.93
N LEU A 211 4.37 1.93 -2.04
CA LEU A 211 5.34 0.89 -2.39
C LEU A 211 4.68 -0.32 -3.06
N LEU A 212 3.54 -0.78 -2.54
CA LEU A 212 2.79 -1.90 -3.15
C LEU A 212 2.26 -1.57 -4.55
N LEU A 213 1.95 -0.31 -4.80
CA LEU A 213 1.33 0.18 -6.04
C LEU A 213 2.35 0.72 -7.06
N GLY A 214 3.66 0.78 -6.72
CA GLY A 214 4.67 1.45 -7.56
C GLY A 214 4.41 2.96 -7.67
N LYS A 215 3.92 3.59 -6.59
CA LYS A 215 3.59 5.02 -6.51
C LYS A 215 4.40 5.71 -5.41
N GLU A 216 5.66 5.36 -5.29
CA GLU A 216 6.57 5.82 -4.24
C GLU A 216 6.70 7.34 -4.23
N GLU A 217 6.86 7.95 -5.39
CA GLU A 217 6.99 9.40 -5.53
C GLU A 217 5.74 10.10 -5.01
N LYS A 218 4.56 9.72 -5.48
CA LYS A 218 3.27 10.27 -5.06
C LYS A 218 3.04 10.07 -3.56
N ALA A 219 3.41 8.91 -3.03
CA ALA A 219 3.27 8.61 -1.61
C ALA A 219 4.20 9.47 -0.74
N ASN A 220 5.45 9.67 -1.18
CA ASN A 220 6.39 10.56 -0.52
C ASN A 220 5.90 12.01 -0.53
N GLU A 221 5.39 12.51 -1.65
CA GLU A 221 4.82 13.87 -1.79
C GLU A 221 3.61 14.06 -0.86
N GLN A 222 2.66 13.12 -0.88
CA GLN A 222 1.47 13.18 -0.05
C GLN A 222 1.83 13.17 1.45
N PHE A 223 2.77 12.30 1.85
CA PHE A 223 3.23 12.28 3.22
C PHE A 223 3.95 13.57 3.60
N ALA A 224 4.82 14.11 2.75
CA ALA A 224 5.50 15.37 2.99
C ALA A 224 4.52 16.53 3.20
N ALA A 225 3.45 16.60 2.41
CA ALA A 225 2.38 17.58 2.58
C ALA A 225 1.64 17.44 3.93
N ILE A 226 1.33 16.18 4.33
CA ILE A 226 0.71 15.90 5.64
C ILE A 226 1.65 16.31 6.78
N LYS A 227 2.92 15.91 6.71
CA LYS A 227 3.96 16.24 7.71
C LYS A 227 4.12 17.76 7.86
N LYS A 228 4.21 18.48 6.75
CA LYS A 228 4.31 19.95 6.74
C LYS A 228 3.12 20.56 7.46
N ARG A 229 1.90 20.22 7.05
CA ARG A 229 0.67 20.79 7.65
C ARG A 229 0.52 20.44 9.13
N TYR A 230 0.88 19.22 9.53
CA TYR A 230 0.88 18.80 10.93
C TYR A 230 1.85 19.66 11.76
N ASN A 231 3.07 19.88 11.26
CA ASN A 231 4.07 20.66 11.97
C ASN A 231 3.70 22.15 12.06
N GLU A 232 3.13 22.73 11.01
CA GLU A 232 2.60 24.11 11.02
C GLU A 232 1.52 24.29 12.08
N LEU A 233 0.57 23.36 12.17
CA LEU A 233 -0.49 23.38 13.20
C LEU A 233 0.11 23.20 14.61
N LYS A 234 1.06 22.30 14.79
CA LYS A 234 1.75 22.08 16.06
C LYS A 234 2.52 23.31 16.51
N GLU A 235 3.18 24.01 15.60
CA GLU A 235 3.90 25.25 15.89
C GLU A 235 2.91 26.37 16.27
N LEU A 236 1.82 26.54 15.50
CA LEU A 236 0.77 27.51 15.79
C LEU A 236 0.19 27.31 17.19
N THR A 237 -0.18 26.07 17.53
CA THR A 237 -0.75 25.74 18.83
C THR A 237 0.27 25.78 19.95
N GLY A 238 1.55 25.58 19.64
CA GLY A 238 2.66 25.67 20.62
C GLY A 238 2.83 27.06 21.25
N ARG A 239 2.35 28.12 20.57
CA ARG A 239 2.39 29.50 21.01
C ARG A 239 1.24 29.87 21.97
N VAL A 240 0.27 28.95 22.15
CA VAL A 240 -0.89 29.22 23.03
C VAL A 240 -0.46 29.12 24.50
N THR A 241 -0.73 30.17 25.25
CA THR A 241 -0.40 30.26 26.69
C THR A 241 -1.45 29.55 27.57
N LYS A 242 -2.72 29.63 27.20
CA LYS A 242 -3.83 28.98 27.93
C LYS A 242 -4.15 27.64 27.25
N ARG A 243 -3.87 26.55 27.94
CA ARG A 243 -4.13 25.19 27.44
C ARG A 243 -5.38 24.59 28.10
N PRO A 244 -6.44 24.31 27.34
CA PRO A 244 -7.60 23.64 27.90
C PRO A 244 -7.23 22.25 28.40
N VAL A 245 -7.83 21.86 29.53
CA VAL A 245 -7.72 20.50 30.07
C VAL A 245 -8.76 19.62 29.39
N VAL A 246 -8.35 18.49 28.86
CA VAL A 246 -9.24 17.55 28.18
C VAL A 246 -9.21 16.21 28.91
N PHE A 247 -10.41 15.70 29.20
CA PHE A 247 -10.63 14.36 29.70
C PHE A 247 -11.29 13.54 28.62
N SER A 248 -10.67 12.45 28.20
CA SER A 248 -11.18 11.58 27.13
C SER A 248 -11.18 10.13 27.55
N GLY A 249 -12.24 9.44 27.23
CA GLY A 249 -12.43 8.03 27.55
C GLY A 249 -13.83 7.56 27.17
N GLU A 250 -14.18 6.38 27.66
CA GLU A 250 -15.46 5.73 27.38
C GLU A 250 -15.99 5.04 28.64
N LEU A 251 -17.28 5.17 28.88
CA LEU A 251 -17.98 4.44 29.92
C LEU A 251 -18.40 3.06 29.40
N ARG A 252 -17.88 2.00 29.99
CA ARG A 252 -18.24 0.60 29.67
C ARG A 252 -18.52 -0.19 30.94
N GLY A 253 -19.71 -0.78 31.03
CA GLY A 253 -20.09 -1.60 32.17
C GLY A 253 -19.97 -0.88 33.51
N GLY A 254 -20.28 0.40 33.59
CA GLY A 254 -20.19 1.21 34.82
C GLY A 254 -18.78 1.71 35.15
N ASN A 255 -17.75 1.33 34.40
CA ASN A 255 -16.37 1.76 34.60
C ASN A 255 -15.94 2.75 33.52
N TRP A 256 -15.21 3.79 33.92
CA TRP A 256 -14.62 4.74 32.99
C TRP A 256 -13.25 4.27 32.53
N TYR A 257 -13.10 4.09 31.22
CA TYR A 257 -11.84 3.76 30.56
C TYR A 257 -11.18 5.01 30.01
N ALA A 258 -10.23 5.57 30.75
CA ALA A 258 -9.52 6.77 30.33
C ALA A 258 -8.47 6.45 29.25
N VAL A 259 -8.25 7.42 28.37
CA VAL A 259 -7.18 7.34 27.37
C VAL A 259 -5.82 7.44 28.05
N GLY A 260 -4.95 6.45 27.82
CA GLY A 260 -3.59 6.43 28.38
C GLY A 260 -2.69 7.53 27.80
N GLY A 261 -1.81 8.11 28.63
CA GLY A 261 -0.97 9.27 28.26
C GLY A 261 0.05 9.02 27.15
N ARG A 262 0.30 7.76 26.79
CA ARG A 262 1.16 7.36 25.66
C ARG A 262 0.40 6.91 24.43
N SER A 263 -0.92 6.97 24.45
CA SER A 263 -1.77 6.57 23.32
C SER A 263 -1.68 7.56 22.16
N PHE A 264 -2.10 7.11 20.98
CA PHE A 264 -2.24 7.95 19.79
C PHE A 264 -3.05 9.22 20.06
N LEU A 265 -4.21 9.09 20.74
CA LEU A 265 -5.09 10.20 21.04
C LEU A 265 -4.45 11.21 22.01
N ALA A 266 -3.71 10.74 23.01
CA ALA A 266 -2.96 11.63 23.91
C ALA A 266 -1.85 12.38 23.18
N GLN A 267 -1.17 11.76 22.21
CA GLN A 267 -0.18 12.45 21.36
C GLN A 267 -0.83 13.49 20.46
N LEU A 268 -2.04 13.19 19.94
CA LEU A 268 -2.80 14.15 19.16
C LEU A 268 -3.22 15.37 20.01
N PHE A 269 -3.74 15.16 21.21
CA PHE A 269 -4.07 16.24 22.15
C PHE A 269 -2.85 17.12 22.47
N LYS A 270 -1.70 16.49 22.74
CA LYS A 270 -0.45 17.21 22.99
C LYS A 270 -0.04 18.06 21.78
N ALA A 271 -0.21 17.54 20.56
CA ALA A 271 0.15 18.26 19.34
C ALA A 271 -0.70 19.50 19.09
N VAL A 272 -1.95 19.51 19.56
CA VAL A 272 -2.86 20.67 19.47
C VAL A 272 -2.95 21.47 20.78
N SER A 273 -1.95 21.34 21.65
CA SER A 273 -1.79 22.10 22.90
C SER A 273 -2.90 21.93 23.93
N TYR A 274 -3.56 20.77 23.96
CA TYR A 274 -4.41 20.38 25.07
C TYR A 274 -3.59 19.71 26.18
N THR A 275 -4.02 19.92 27.43
CA THR A 275 -3.52 19.13 28.57
C THR A 275 -4.45 17.94 28.76
N HIS A 276 -3.91 16.73 28.61
CA HIS A 276 -4.69 15.50 28.84
C HIS A 276 -4.52 15.03 30.28
N LEU A 277 -5.64 14.85 30.98
CA LEU A 277 -5.65 14.23 32.31
C LEU A 277 -5.33 12.74 32.20
N ARG A 278 -4.35 12.29 32.99
CA ARG A 278 -4.00 10.86 33.05
C ARG A 278 -4.96 10.12 33.97
N ALA A 279 -5.14 8.82 33.75
CA ALA A 279 -6.04 7.97 34.51
C ALA A 279 -5.75 8.00 36.05
N HIS A 280 -4.51 8.20 36.45
CA HIS A 280 -4.12 8.31 37.86
C HIS A 280 -4.57 9.62 38.53
N GLU A 281 -4.81 10.67 37.74
CA GLU A 281 -5.24 11.97 38.26
C GLU A 281 -6.75 12.01 38.50
N THR A 282 -7.50 11.08 37.89
CA THR A 282 -8.97 11.01 38.01
C THR A 282 -9.43 10.16 39.18
N SER A 283 -8.59 9.27 39.71
CA SER A 283 -8.95 8.41 40.85
C SER A 283 -8.88 9.09 42.22
N LEU A 284 -8.35 10.31 42.27
CA LEU A 284 -8.19 11.08 43.52
C LEU A 284 -9.33 12.07 43.79
N HIS A 285 -10.28 12.24 42.85
CA HIS A 285 -11.31 13.27 42.92
C HIS A 285 -12.73 12.79 42.59
N LEU A 286 -12.98 11.47 42.61
CA LEU A 286 -14.31 10.88 42.56
C LEU A 286 -14.55 10.07 43.85
#